data_d342c80223e09adbdecd3ac3fcd991af
#
_entry.id   d342c80223e09adbdecd3ac3fcd991af
#
_cell.length_a   1.000
_cell.length_b   1.000
_cell.length_c   1.000
_cell.angle_alpha   90.00
_cell.angle_beta   90.00
_cell.angle_gamma   90.00
#
_symmetry.space_group_name_H-M   'P 1'
#
loop_
_entity.id
_entity.type
_entity.pdbx_description
1 polymer ?
#
loop_
_entity_poly.entity_id
_entity_poly.type
_entity_poly.pdbx_seq_one_letter_code
_entity_poly.pdbx_strand_id
1 'polypeptide(L)'
;MTTTEDVRDPELPGLLLTTERDGLVPLLRSRPDADFERPTDGCPGWTVRDVVAHCSSALMRIVESRYEKGVFSPEANDRDIAERAEWTNAQVVDELERGMTEAGPVIAKAGGALDLAALGEWVHGGDVRDALGEPGAYIGPGLPHALTLLARITREKGCLPLHADLDDVDEPLTLGAVSGERTPARYIGDAATLVRLYSGRPVAGRTFELAGAEAKELNIFW
;
A
#
# COMPACT_ATOMS: atom_id res chain seq x y z
N MET A 1 26.86 -11.33 -19.09
CA MET A 1 25.74 -11.86 -18.33
C MET A 1 24.60 -10.89 -18.54
N THR A 2 23.64 -11.25 -19.35
CA THR A 2 22.44 -10.46 -19.63
C THR A 2 21.59 -10.48 -18.36
N THR A 3 21.53 -9.37 -17.64
CA THR A 3 20.52 -9.13 -16.62
C THR A 3 19.16 -9.29 -17.30
N THR A 4 18.37 -10.23 -16.86
CA THR A 4 16.96 -10.30 -17.21
C THR A 4 16.39 -8.94 -16.86
N GLU A 5 16.06 -8.11 -17.88
CA GLU A 5 15.27 -6.91 -17.65
C GLU A 5 14.03 -7.36 -16.89
N ASP A 6 13.78 -6.74 -15.77
CA ASP A 6 12.66 -7.03 -14.88
C ASP A 6 11.39 -6.52 -15.59
N VAL A 7 10.90 -7.38 -16.47
CA VAL A 7 9.72 -7.06 -17.29
C VAL A 7 8.54 -6.91 -16.33
N ARG A 8 7.87 -5.75 -16.40
CA ARG A 8 6.66 -5.49 -15.61
C ARG A 8 5.65 -6.62 -15.81
N ASP A 9 5.23 -7.26 -14.73
CA ASP A 9 4.05 -8.12 -14.74
C ASP A 9 2.78 -7.25 -14.62
N PRO A 10 1.98 -7.14 -15.69
CA PRO A 10 0.78 -6.30 -15.68
C PRO A 10 -0.33 -6.83 -14.76
N GLU A 11 -0.33 -8.12 -14.44
CA GLU A 11 -1.35 -8.75 -13.62
C GLU A 11 -1.06 -8.63 -12.12
N LEU A 12 0.19 -8.37 -11.73
CA LEU A 12 0.62 -8.31 -10.34
C LEU A 12 -0.17 -7.29 -9.49
N PRO A 13 -0.47 -6.05 -9.94
CA PRO A 13 -1.29 -5.13 -9.17
C PRO A 13 -2.71 -5.65 -8.92
N GLY A 14 -3.33 -6.27 -9.93
CA GLY A 14 -4.66 -6.86 -9.83
C GLY A 14 -4.68 -8.06 -8.87
N LEU A 15 -3.63 -8.88 -8.91
CA LEU A 15 -3.47 -10.01 -8.00
C LEU A 15 -3.32 -9.54 -6.55
N LEU A 16 -2.55 -8.46 -6.30
CA LEU A 16 -2.42 -7.86 -4.98
C LEU A 16 -3.78 -7.37 -4.46
N LEU A 17 -4.55 -6.64 -5.29
CA LEU A 17 -5.87 -6.13 -4.91
C LEU A 17 -6.87 -7.25 -4.60
N THR A 18 -6.91 -8.31 -5.41
CA THR A 18 -7.82 -9.43 -5.18
C THR A 18 -7.43 -10.24 -3.94
N THR A 19 -6.13 -10.42 -3.70
CA THR A 19 -5.64 -11.08 -2.48
C THR A 19 -6.00 -10.25 -1.24
N GLU A 20 -5.86 -8.94 -1.31
CA GLU A 20 -6.24 -8.05 -0.21
C GLU A 20 -7.74 -8.04 0.02
N ARG A 21 -8.55 -7.95 -1.04
CA ARG A 21 -10.02 -8.06 -0.96
C ARG A 21 -10.47 -9.30 -0.21
N ASP A 22 -9.90 -10.45 -0.56
CA ASP A 22 -10.30 -11.75 0.00
C ASP A 22 -10.00 -11.88 1.50
N GLY A 23 -9.04 -11.09 2.02
CA GLY A 23 -8.76 -11.00 3.45
C GLY A 23 -9.49 -9.85 4.16
N LEU A 24 -9.47 -8.66 3.57
CA LEU A 24 -9.93 -7.43 4.24
C LEU A 24 -11.47 -7.31 4.25
N VAL A 25 -12.15 -7.62 3.15
CA VAL A 25 -13.62 -7.46 3.05
C VAL A 25 -14.36 -8.36 4.05
N PRO A 26 -14.06 -9.67 4.18
CA PRO A 26 -14.66 -10.50 5.22
C PRO A 26 -14.36 -10.00 6.65
N LEU A 27 -13.16 -9.50 6.90
CA LEU A 27 -12.80 -8.92 8.18
C LEU A 27 -13.70 -7.72 8.49
N LEU A 28 -13.79 -6.74 7.60
CA LEU A 28 -14.62 -5.55 7.77
C LEU A 28 -16.10 -5.90 7.98
N ARG A 29 -16.64 -6.84 7.22
CA ARG A 29 -18.03 -7.31 7.35
C ARG A 29 -18.32 -8.01 8.67
N SER A 30 -17.31 -8.54 9.34
CA SER A 30 -17.45 -9.18 10.66
C SER A 30 -17.41 -8.18 11.83
N ARG A 31 -17.05 -6.91 11.58
CA ARG A 31 -16.85 -5.91 12.62
C ARG A 31 -18.13 -5.13 12.94
N PRO A 32 -18.36 -4.80 14.22
CA PRO A 32 -19.43 -3.89 14.60
C PRO A 32 -19.11 -2.46 14.11
N ASP A 33 -20.13 -1.64 13.92
CA ASP A 33 -19.99 -0.25 13.46
C ASP A 33 -19.03 0.57 14.33
N ALA A 34 -18.98 0.30 15.63
CA ALA A 34 -18.08 1.00 16.54
C ALA A 34 -16.58 0.80 16.21
N ASP A 35 -16.21 -0.29 15.56
CA ASP A 35 -14.82 -0.53 15.16
C ASP A 35 -14.40 0.37 13.97
N PHE A 36 -15.35 0.82 13.17
CA PHE A 36 -15.10 1.75 12.08
C PHE A 36 -14.74 3.17 12.56
N GLU A 37 -15.10 3.52 13.79
CA GLU A 37 -14.77 4.81 14.42
C GLU A 37 -13.37 4.83 15.07
N ARG A 38 -12.63 3.71 15.05
CA ARG A 38 -11.30 3.66 15.63
C ARG A 38 -10.32 4.52 14.82
N PRO A 39 -9.50 5.35 15.48
CA PRO A 39 -8.46 6.13 14.80
C PRO A 39 -7.38 5.22 14.23
N THR A 40 -6.76 5.64 13.14
CA THR A 40 -5.64 4.94 12.50
C THR A 40 -4.34 5.69 12.73
N ASP A 41 -3.33 5.01 13.26
CA ASP A 41 -1.99 5.61 13.45
C ASP A 41 -1.25 5.84 12.11
N GLY A 42 -1.55 5.01 11.12
CA GLY A 42 -0.97 5.11 9.77
C GLY A 42 -1.49 6.30 8.95
N CYS A 43 -2.69 6.78 9.27
CA CYS A 43 -3.33 7.92 8.62
C CYS A 43 -3.84 8.90 9.70
N PRO A 44 -2.97 9.74 10.29
CA PRO A 44 -3.34 10.61 11.38
C PRO A 44 -4.54 11.51 11.05
N GLY A 45 -5.55 11.50 11.91
CA GLY A 45 -6.80 12.25 11.73
C GLY A 45 -7.90 11.45 11.02
N TRP A 46 -7.62 10.25 10.53
CA TRP A 46 -8.60 9.37 9.91
C TRP A 46 -8.99 8.20 10.83
N THR A 47 -10.24 7.83 10.75
CA THR A 47 -10.78 6.59 11.32
C THR A 47 -10.61 5.41 10.34
N VAL A 48 -10.87 4.19 10.80
CA VAL A 48 -10.98 3.00 9.92
C VAL A 48 -11.97 3.28 8.79
N ARG A 49 -13.13 3.89 9.12
CA ARG A 49 -14.14 4.26 8.12
C ARG A 49 -13.60 5.20 7.06
N ASP A 50 -12.85 6.23 7.46
CA ASP A 50 -12.28 7.21 6.54
C ASP A 50 -11.27 6.57 5.58
N VAL A 51 -10.42 5.67 6.11
CA VAL A 51 -9.48 4.90 5.27
C VAL A 51 -10.23 4.05 4.25
N VAL A 52 -11.27 3.31 4.68
CA VAL A 52 -12.06 2.46 3.77
C VAL A 52 -12.80 3.30 2.72
N ALA A 53 -13.34 4.47 3.10
CA ALA A 53 -14.01 5.39 2.20
C ALA A 53 -13.05 6.01 1.17
N HIS A 54 -11.84 6.38 1.61
CA HIS A 54 -10.78 6.84 0.71
C HIS A 54 -10.40 5.75 -0.31
N CYS A 55 -10.09 4.55 0.16
CA CYS A 55 -9.70 3.42 -0.69
C CYS A 55 -10.79 3.07 -1.71
N SER A 56 -12.04 2.97 -1.26
CA SER A 56 -13.16 2.66 -2.16
C SER A 56 -13.31 3.70 -3.27
N SER A 57 -13.21 4.99 -2.92
CA SER A 57 -13.27 6.08 -3.88
C SER A 57 -12.12 6.06 -4.88
N ALA A 58 -10.88 5.91 -4.38
CA ALA A 58 -9.69 5.89 -5.21
C ALA A 58 -9.76 4.77 -6.26
N LEU A 59 -10.14 3.57 -5.83
CA LEU A 59 -10.33 2.43 -6.75
C LEU A 59 -11.46 2.66 -7.74
N MET A 60 -12.60 3.22 -7.32
CA MET A 60 -13.71 3.51 -8.24
C MET A 60 -13.35 4.59 -9.26
N ARG A 61 -12.51 5.59 -8.90
CA ARG A 61 -11.96 6.54 -9.88
C ARG A 61 -11.12 5.83 -10.96
N ILE A 62 -10.34 4.82 -10.57
CA ILE A 62 -9.57 3.99 -11.51
C ILE A 62 -10.52 3.21 -12.41
N VAL A 63 -11.50 2.49 -11.85
CA VAL A 63 -12.49 1.69 -12.60
C VAL A 63 -13.23 2.54 -13.62
N GLU A 64 -13.66 3.73 -13.23
CA GLU A 64 -14.44 4.64 -14.06
C GLU A 64 -13.58 5.57 -14.92
N SER A 65 -12.25 5.43 -14.85
CA SER A 65 -11.27 6.28 -15.57
C SER A 65 -11.48 7.78 -15.34
N ARG A 66 -11.85 8.15 -14.11
CA ARG A 66 -12.06 9.54 -13.69
C ARG A 66 -10.77 10.16 -13.14
N TYR A 67 -9.92 10.64 -14.03
CA TYR A 67 -8.61 11.24 -13.69
C TYR A 67 -8.69 12.76 -13.79
N GLU A 68 -8.94 13.41 -12.68
CA GLU A 68 -8.87 14.86 -12.55
C GLU A 68 -7.46 15.29 -12.13
N LYS A 69 -7.10 16.56 -12.40
CA LYS A 69 -5.84 17.11 -11.89
C LYS A 69 -5.87 17.10 -10.36
N GLY A 70 -4.86 16.46 -9.74
CA GLY A 70 -4.77 16.35 -8.28
C GLY A 70 -5.71 15.32 -7.67
N VAL A 71 -6.14 14.32 -8.44
CA VAL A 71 -7.04 13.23 -8.01
C VAL A 71 -6.57 12.46 -6.77
N PHE A 72 -5.28 12.44 -6.48
CA PHE A 72 -4.68 11.83 -5.28
C PHE A 72 -4.09 12.88 -4.33
N SER A 73 -4.57 14.13 -4.37
CA SER A 73 -4.15 15.15 -3.42
C SER A 73 -4.90 15.01 -2.08
N PRO A 74 -4.37 15.57 -0.98
CA PRO A 74 -5.08 15.60 0.31
C PRO A 74 -6.51 16.14 0.22
N GLU A 75 -6.71 17.21 -0.56
CA GLU A 75 -8.05 17.80 -0.75
C GLU A 75 -9.00 16.87 -1.52
N ALA A 76 -8.48 16.06 -2.44
CA ALA A 76 -9.27 15.04 -3.12
C ALA A 76 -9.65 13.91 -2.16
N ASN A 77 -8.73 13.49 -1.30
CA ASN A 77 -8.97 12.47 -0.29
C ASN A 77 -10.05 12.91 0.71
N ASP A 78 -9.98 14.16 1.21
CA ASP A 78 -10.99 14.72 2.12
C ASP A 78 -12.38 14.77 1.45
N ARG A 79 -12.42 15.16 0.17
CA ARG A 79 -13.68 15.16 -0.62
C ARG A 79 -14.24 13.74 -0.78
N ASP A 80 -13.39 12.77 -1.06
CA ASP A 80 -13.79 11.37 -1.25
C ASP A 80 -14.44 10.79 0.02
N ILE A 81 -13.88 11.10 1.18
CA ILE A 81 -14.43 10.74 2.49
C ILE A 81 -15.76 11.44 2.71
N ALA A 82 -15.82 12.76 2.48
CA ALA A 82 -17.03 13.57 2.68
C ALA A 82 -18.21 13.12 1.79
N GLU A 83 -17.96 12.72 0.55
CA GLU A 83 -18.98 12.20 -0.37
C GLU A 83 -19.66 10.92 0.14
N ARG A 84 -19.01 10.19 1.05
CA ARG A 84 -19.52 8.95 1.66
C ARG A 84 -19.99 9.11 3.11
N ALA A 85 -20.02 10.34 3.63
CA ALA A 85 -20.37 10.61 5.02
C ALA A 85 -21.75 10.04 5.42
N GLU A 86 -22.73 10.11 4.52
CA GLU A 86 -24.09 9.61 4.76
C GLU A 86 -24.28 8.12 4.44
N TRP A 87 -23.23 7.44 3.96
CA TRP A 87 -23.31 6.01 3.64
C TRP A 87 -23.18 5.17 4.91
N THR A 88 -23.81 4.00 4.90
CA THR A 88 -23.55 3.00 5.94
C THR A 88 -22.16 2.37 5.73
N ASN A 89 -21.57 1.80 6.80
CA ASN A 89 -20.30 1.07 6.70
C ASN A 89 -20.41 -0.07 5.66
N ALA A 90 -21.53 -0.76 5.61
CA ALA A 90 -21.78 -1.81 4.62
C ALA A 90 -21.68 -1.28 3.18
N GLN A 91 -22.26 -0.11 2.87
CA GLN A 91 -22.20 0.49 1.53
C GLN A 91 -20.75 0.86 1.14
N VAL A 92 -19.97 1.39 2.08
CA VAL A 92 -18.55 1.72 1.84
C VAL A 92 -17.74 0.45 1.59
N VAL A 93 -17.97 -0.61 2.35
CA VAL A 93 -17.31 -1.91 2.17
C VAL A 93 -17.70 -2.56 0.84
N ASP A 94 -18.97 -2.47 0.43
CA ASP A 94 -19.44 -3.00 -0.86
C ASP A 94 -18.77 -2.27 -2.04
N GLU A 95 -18.58 -0.94 -1.93
CA GLU A 95 -17.85 -0.17 -2.94
C GLU A 95 -16.37 -0.54 -2.97
N LEU A 96 -15.73 -0.73 -1.81
CA LEU A 96 -14.35 -1.21 -1.72
C LEU A 96 -14.17 -2.57 -2.41
N GLU A 97 -15.04 -3.54 -2.11
CA GLU A 97 -15.02 -4.86 -2.73
C GLU A 97 -15.12 -4.78 -4.25
N ARG A 98 -16.04 -3.95 -4.74
CA ARG A 98 -16.19 -3.70 -6.17
C ARG A 98 -14.93 -3.10 -6.77
N GLY A 99 -14.38 -2.07 -6.15
CA GLY A 99 -13.16 -1.41 -6.59
C GLY A 99 -11.97 -2.36 -6.67
N MET A 100 -11.74 -3.15 -5.61
CA MET A 100 -10.67 -4.16 -5.57
C MET A 100 -10.86 -5.28 -6.62
N THR A 101 -12.10 -5.56 -7.01
CA THR A 101 -12.41 -6.55 -8.02
C THR A 101 -12.20 -6.03 -9.45
N GLU A 102 -12.61 -4.80 -9.72
CA GLU A 102 -12.69 -4.25 -11.08
C GLU A 102 -11.46 -3.43 -11.50
N ALA A 103 -10.65 -2.91 -10.55
CA ALA A 103 -9.54 -2.01 -10.88
C ALA A 103 -8.36 -2.72 -11.54
N GLY A 104 -8.10 -4.00 -11.21
CA GLY A 104 -6.93 -4.74 -11.71
C GLY A 104 -6.74 -4.64 -13.24
N PRO A 105 -7.74 -4.98 -14.07
CA PRO A 105 -7.61 -4.88 -15.52
C PRO A 105 -7.37 -3.47 -16.05
N VAL A 106 -7.83 -2.44 -15.34
CA VAL A 106 -7.60 -1.03 -15.71
C VAL A 106 -6.15 -0.66 -15.40
N ILE A 107 -5.66 -1.03 -14.21
CA ILE A 107 -4.26 -0.81 -13.80
C ILE A 107 -3.29 -1.54 -14.73
N ALA A 108 -3.62 -2.78 -15.11
CA ALA A 108 -2.81 -3.57 -16.05
C ALA A 108 -2.57 -2.81 -17.36
N LYS A 109 -3.61 -2.20 -17.92
CA LYS A 109 -3.58 -1.42 -19.18
C LYS A 109 -2.86 -0.07 -19.05
N ALA A 110 -2.74 0.48 -17.85
CA ALA A 110 -2.12 1.78 -17.61
C ALA A 110 -0.59 1.78 -17.72
N GLY A 111 0.04 0.64 -18.01
CA GLY A 111 1.48 0.56 -18.29
C GLY A 111 2.40 0.91 -17.13
N GLY A 112 1.94 0.73 -15.87
CA GLY A 112 2.70 1.02 -14.65
C GLY A 112 2.32 2.33 -13.96
N ALA A 113 1.65 3.26 -14.64
CA ALA A 113 1.31 4.57 -14.08
C ALA A 113 0.40 4.50 -12.83
N LEU A 114 -0.37 3.41 -12.66
CA LEU A 114 -1.29 3.20 -11.55
C LEU A 114 -0.85 2.10 -10.58
N ASP A 115 0.32 1.51 -10.76
CA ASP A 115 0.77 0.40 -9.93
C ASP A 115 0.98 0.80 -8.46
N LEU A 116 1.40 2.06 -8.23
CA LEU A 116 1.51 2.61 -6.88
C LEU A 116 0.16 2.68 -6.16
N ALA A 117 -0.96 2.85 -6.88
CA ALA A 117 -2.29 2.83 -6.26
C ALA A 117 -2.58 1.45 -5.67
N ALA A 118 -2.34 0.35 -6.40
CA ALA A 118 -2.56 -0.99 -5.86
C ALA A 118 -1.71 -1.28 -4.61
N LEU A 119 -0.45 -0.83 -4.59
CA LEU A 119 0.39 -0.93 -3.41
C LEU A 119 -0.14 -0.08 -2.25
N GLY A 120 -0.63 1.14 -2.53
CA GLY A 120 -1.24 2.04 -1.55
C GLY A 120 -2.47 1.42 -0.89
N GLU A 121 -3.34 0.81 -1.67
CA GLU A 121 -4.53 0.12 -1.16
C GLU A 121 -4.18 -1.04 -0.21
N TRP A 122 -3.17 -1.83 -0.56
CA TRP A 122 -2.68 -2.89 0.32
C TRP A 122 -2.06 -2.34 1.61
N VAL A 123 -1.33 -1.22 1.54
CA VAL A 123 -0.80 -0.52 2.71
C VAL A 123 -1.94 -0.02 3.60
N HIS A 124 -2.98 0.56 3.03
CA HIS A 124 -4.17 0.99 3.78
C HIS A 124 -4.92 -0.17 4.41
N GLY A 125 -4.95 -1.34 3.78
CA GLY A 125 -5.41 -2.58 4.42
C GLY A 125 -4.60 -2.93 5.67
N GLY A 126 -3.30 -2.66 5.65
CA GLY A 126 -2.41 -2.74 6.81
C GLY A 126 -2.77 -1.72 7.90
N ASP A 127 -3.05 -0.45 7.55
CA ASP A 127 -3.50 0.60 8.48
C ASP A 127 -4.79 0.19 9.20
N VAL A 128 -5.75 -0.37 8.45
CA VAL A 128 -7.03 -0.86 9.00
C VAL A 128 -6.81 -2.02 9.98
N ARG A 129 -6.02 -3.02 9.62
CA ARG A 129 -5.74 -4.17 10.51
C ARG A 129 -5.04 -3.72 11.77
N ASP A 130 -4.09 -2.80 11.67
CA ASP A 130 -3.36 -2.24 12.82
C ASP A 130 -4.32 -1.54 13.79
N ALA A 131 -5.21 -0.68 13.28
CA ALA A 131 -6.23 0.01 14.09
C ALA A 131 -7.23 -0.94 14.75
N LEU A 132 -7.56 -2.06 14.09
CA LEU A 132 -8.43 -3.10 14.61
C LEU A 132 -7.73 -4.04 15.60
N GLY A 133 -6.41 -3.93 15.76
CA GLY A 133 -5.61 -4.82 16.62
C GLY A 133 -5.46 -6.22 16.06
N GLU A 134 -5.58 -6.37 14.73
CA GLU A 134 -5.39 -7.65 14.07
C GLU A 134 -3.92 -8.05 14.02
N PRO A 135 -3.59 -9.31 14.31
CA PRO A 135 -2.25 -9.80 14.09
C PRO A 135 -1.94 -9.78 12.58
N GLY A 136 -0.75 -9.37 12.23
CA GLY A 136 -0.31 -9.44 10.83
C GLY A 136 -0.67 -8.23 9.97
N ALA A 137 -0.84 -7.05 10.57
CA ALA A 137 -0.87 -5.81 9.80
C ALA A 137 0.40 -5.67 8.94
N TYR A 138 0.23 -5.38 7.64
CA TYR A 138 1.27 -5.26 6.60
C TYR A 138 2.02 -6.57 6.28
N ILE A 139 1.44 -7.71 6.61
CA ILE A 139 1.91 -9.05 6.23
C ILE A 139 0.74 -9.87 5.67
N GLY A 140 0.91 -11.16 5.51
CA GLY A 140 -0.14 -12.05 5.02
C GLY A 140 0.06 -12.42 3.53
N PRO A 141 -0.94 -13.05 2.88
CA PRO A 141 -0.79 -13.61 1.53
C PRO A 141 -0.39 -12.59 0.45
N GLY A 142 -0.73 -11.31 0.64
CA GLY A 142 -0.37 -10.22 -0.29
C GLY A 142 1.08 -9.73 -0.17
N LEU A 143 1.79 -10.07 0.91
CA LEU A 143 3.14 -9.54 1.18
C LEU A 143 4.14 -9.80 0.03
N PRO A 144 4.27 -11.02 -0.54
CA PRO A 144 5.21 -11.24 -1.63
C PRO A 144 4.93 -10.36 -2.86
N HIS A 145 3.66 -10.16 -3.19
CA HIS A 145 3.23 -9.28 -4.28
C HIS A 145 3.53 -7.81 -3.99
N ALA A 146 3.27 -7.37 -2.76
CA ALA A 146 3.56 -6.01 -2.30
C ALA A 146 5.07 -5.71 -2.33
N LEU A 147 5.92 -6.63 -1.87
CA LEU A 147 7.38 -6.48 -1.91
C LEU A 147 7.90 -6.43 -3.35
N THR A 148 7.37 -7.26 -4.24
CA THR A 148 7.72 -7.25 -5.67
C THR A 148 7.33 -5.90 -6.31
N LEU A 149 6.13 -5.39 -6.05
CA LEU A 149 5.70 -4.07 -6.52
C LEU A 149 6.55 -2.96 -5.93
N LEU A 150 6.84 -3.00 -4.63
CA LEU A 150 7.67 -2.02 -3.94
C LEU A 150 9.07 -1.94 -4.56
N ALA A 151 9.71 -3.10 -4.79
CA ALA A 151 11.02 -3.18 -5.42
C ALA A 151 11.03 -2.57 -6.81
N ARG A 152 10.03 -2.87 -7.62
CA ARG A 152 9.90 -2.33 -8.97
C ARG A 152 9.62 -0.83 -8.96
N ILE A 153 8.64 -0.36 -8.19
CA ILE A 153 8.25 1.05 -8.12
C ILE A 153 9.41 1.91 -7.62
N THR A 154 10.13 1.47 -6.59
CA THR A 154 11.29 2.21 -6.06
C THR A 154 12.41 2.31 -7.09
N ARG A 155 12.61 1.28 -7.92
CA ARG A 155 13.58 1.27 -9.01
C ARG A 155 13.17 2.22 -10.12
N GLU A 156 11.91 2.17 -10.58
CA GLU A 156 11.36 3.05 -11.61
C GLU A 156 11.37 4.53 -11.21
N LYS A 157 11.12 4.82 -9.93
CA LYS A 157 11.21 6.17 -9.37
C LYS A 157 12.65 6.65 -9.14
N GLY A 158 13.66 5.80 -9.33
CA GLY A 158 15.04 6.16 -9.03
C GLY A 158 15.29 6.45 -7.54
N CYS A 159 14.55 5.78 -6.66
CA CYS A 159 14.72 5.95 -5.22
C CYS A 159 16.12 5.54 -4.76
N LEU A 160 16.47 5.92 -3.54
CA LEU A 160 17.71 5.53 -2.88
C LEU A 160 17.90 4.01 -2.93
N PRO A 161 19.07 3.50 -3.37
CA PRO A 161 19.35 2.06 -3.37
C PRO A 161 19.43 1.53 -1.94
N LEU A 162 18.78 0.39 -1.69
CA LEU A 162 18.76 -0.26 -0.39
C LEU A 162 18.79 -1.78 -0.54
N HIS A 163 19.61 -2.43 0.26
CA HIS A 163 19.58 -3.88 0.45
C HIS A 163 18.87 -4.20 1.77
N ALA A 164 17.78 -4.96 1.70
CA ALA A 164 17.03 -5.42 2.86
C ALA A 164 17.29 -6.90 3.11
N ASP A 165 17.69 -7.20 4.32
CA ASP A 165 17.84 -8.54 4.89
C ASP A 165 16.66 -8.73 5.86
N LEU A 166 15.65 -9.50 5.44
CA LEU A 166 14.38 -9.61 6.13
C LEU A 166 14.36 -10.85 7.02
N ASP A 167 13.98 -10.68 8.28
CA ASP A 167 13.95 -11.76 9.26
C ASP A 167 12.85 -12.81 8.99
N ASP A 168 11.84 -12.42 8.21
CA ASP A 168 10.61 -13.18 7.94
C ASP A 168 10.40 -13.52 6.45
N VAL A 169 11.42 -13.26 5.60
CA VAL A 169 11.42 -13.59 4.17
C VAL A 169 12.78 -14.21 3.80
N ASP A 170 12.76 -15.37 3.16
CA ASP A 170 13.98 -16.16 2.89
C ASP A 170 14.97 -15.50 1.92
N GLU A 171 14.49 -14.65 1.01
CA GLU A 171 15.34 -14.01 -0.01
C GLU A 171 15.60 -12.54 0.31
N PRO A 172 16.86 -12.07 0.19
CA PRO A 172 17.20 -10.66 0.35
C PRO A 172 16.52 -9.82 -0.74
N LEU A 173 16.01 -8.65 -0.32
CA LEU A 173 15.30 -7.73 -1.21
C LEU A 173 16.20 -6.56 -1.59
N THR A 174 16.21 -6.21 -2.88
CA THR A 174 16.88 -5.00 -3.39
C THR A 174 15.86 -3.97 -3.84
N LEU A 175 15.95 -2.77 -3.30
CA LEU A 175 15.06 -1.65 -3.55
C LEU A 175 15.82 -0.46 -4.15
N GLY A 176 15.12 0.41 -4.87
CA GLY A 176 15.69 1.63 -5.42
C GLY A 176 16.53 1.43 -6.68
N ALA A 177 17.25 2.47 -7.09
CA ALA A 177 18.02 2.48 -8.32
C ALA A 177 19.22 1.53 -8.25
N VAL A 178 19.41 0.70 -9.27
CA VAL A 178 20.51 -0.28 -9.37
C VAL A 178 21.83 0.38 -9.78
N SER A 179 21.75 1.57 -10.41
CA SER A 179 22.92 2.32 -10.90
C SER A 179 22.99 3.70 -10.26
N GLY A 180 24.04 3.97 -9.51
CA GLY A 180 24.30 5.27 -8.91
C GLY A 180 25.67 5.29 -8.22
N GLU A 181 26.18 6.50 -7.98
CA GLU A 181 27.44 6.70 -7.22
C GLU A 181 27.27 6.47 -5.71
N ARG A 182 26.02 6.38 -5.23
CA ARG A 182 25.71 6.21 -3.81
C ARG A 182 25.77 4.73 -3.43
N THR A 183 26.55 4.45 -2.39
CA THR A 183 26.54 3.12 -1.76
C THR A 183 25.11 2.78 -1.28
N PRO A 184 24.59 1.58 -1.58
CA PRO A 184 23.29 1.16 -1.09
C PRO A 184 23.18 1.26 0.43
N ALA A 185 22.06 1.77 0.91
CA ALA A 185 21.70 1.67 2.32
C ALA A 185 21.44 0.20 2.69
N ARG A 186 21.46 -0.11 3.98
CA ARG A 186 21.17 -1.45 4.50
C ARG A 186 20.02 -1.40 5.49
N TYR A 187 19.11 -2.33 5.36
CA TYR A 187 18.03 -2.60 6.30
C TYR A 187 18.13 -4.03 6.81
N ILE A 188 17.92 -4.23 8.12
CA ILE A 188 17.75 -5.53 8.76
C ILE A 188 16.54 -5.45 9.68
N GLY A 189 15.57 -6.37 9.53
CA GLY A 189 14.35 -6.41 10.33
C GLY A 189 13.21 -7.11 9.60
N ASP A 190 11.99 -7.02 10.14
CA ASP A 190 10.83 -7.65 9.53
C ASP A 190 10.29 -6.87 8.31
N ALA A 191 9.59 -7.57 7.41
CA ALA A 191 9.03 -7.00 6.20
C ALA A 191 7.94 -5.95 6.48
N ALA A 192 7.13 -6.12 7.53
CA ALA A 192 6.10 -5.16 7.91
C ALA A 192 6.70 -3.81 8.29
N THR A 193 7.82 -3.80 9.01
CA THR A 193 8.54 -2.57 9.38
C THR A 193 9.16 -1.91 8.16
N LEU A 194 9.73 -2.68 7.21
CA LEU A 194 10.21 -2.15 5.94
C LEU A 194 9.10 -1.46 5.15
N VAL A 195 7.93 -2.09 5.01
CA VAL A 195 6.76 -1.51 4.33
C VAL A 195 6.33 -0.21 5.02
N ARG A 196 6.28 -0.18 6.35
CA ARG A 196 5.96 1.03 7.11
C ARG A 196 6.93 2.17 6.80
N LEU A 197 8.22 1.91 6.74
CA LEU A 197 9.23 2.92 6.36
C LEU A 197 8.97 3.47 4.96
N TYR A 198 8.73 2.60 3.98
CA TYR A 198 8.48 3.02 2.61
C TYR A 198 7.14 3.70 2.38
N SER A 199 6.21 3.55 3.31
CA SER A 199 4.90 4.20 3.28
C SER A 199 4.72 5.34 4.29
N GLY A 200 5.79 5.71 5.02
CA GLY A 200 5.77 6.80 5.99
C GLY A 200 4.93 6.50 7.23
N ARG A 201 4.68 5.21 7.55
CA ARG A 201 3.92 4.78 8.72
C ARG A 201 4.80 4.76 9.98
N PRO A 202 4.19 4.92 11.17
CA PRO A 202 4.94 4.87 12.41
C PRO A 202 5.65 3.53 12.62
N VAL A 203 6.91 3.61 13.07
CA VAL A 203 7.76 2.45 13.42
C VAL A 203 8.18 2.44 14.90
N ALA A 204 7.54 3.27 15.72
CA ALA A 204 7.82 3.32 17.15
C ALA A 204 7.59 1.95 17.80
N GLY A 205 8.55 1.51 18.63
CA GLY A 205 8.49 0.21 19.30
C GLY A 205 8.84 -0.99 18.41
N ARG A 206 9.23 -0.77 17.14
CA ARG A 206 9.74 -1.81 16.24
C ARG A 206 11.26 -1.95 16.37
N THR A 207 11.74 -3.18 16.20
CA THR A 207 13.18 -3.48 16.21
C THR A 207 13.66 -3.64 14.77
N PHE A 208 14.61 -2.81 14.35
CA PHE A 208 15.25 -2.90 13.03
C PHE A 208 16.58 -2.13 13.04
N GLU A 209 17.41 -2.40 12.06
CA GLU A 209 18.61 -1.64 11.77
C GLU A 209 18.47 -0.95 10.40
N LEU A 210 18.78 0.34 10.33
CA LEU A 210 18.85 1.10 9.08
C LEU A 210 20.16 1.87 9.05
N ALA A 211 21.01 1.59 8.08
CA ALA A 211 22.29 2.23 7.89
C ALA A 211 22.42 2.82 6.49
N GLY A 212 23.00 4.01 6.38
CA GLY A 212 23.22 4.70 5.10
C GLY A 212 22.01 5.46 4.55
N ALA A 213 20.89 5.50 5.28
CA ALA A 213 19.70 6.29 4.98
C ALA A 213 18.99 6.74 6.26
N GLU A 214 18.19 7.79 6.15
CA GLU A 214 17.20 8.17 7.16
C GLU A 214 15.82 7.63 6.77
N ALA A 215 14.97 7.29 7.75
CA ALA A 215 13.63 6.76 7.51
C ALA A 215 12.79 7.64 6.55
N LYS A 216 12.89 8.97 6.67
CA LYS A 216 12.16 9.90 5.81
C LYS A 216 12.58 9.86 4.32
N GLU A 217 13.81 9.36 4.02
CA GLU A 217 14.31 9.23 2.64
C GLU A 217 13.70 8.03 1.91
N LEU A 218 13.07 7.11 2.63
CA LEU A 218 12.50 5.88 2.07
C LEU A 218 11.05 6.05 1.62
N ASN A 219 10.32 7.05 2.14
CA ASN A 219 8.89 7.23 1.82
C ASN A 219 8.67 7.53 0.33
N ILE A 220 7.82 6.73 -0.32
CA ILE A 220 7.55 6.81 -1.77
C ILE A 220 6.19 7.43 -2.11
N PHE A 221 5.36 7.71 -1.12
CA PHE A 221 4.00 8.24 -1.31
C PHE A 221 3.91 9.77 -1.22
N TRP A 222 5.00 10.46 -0.80
CA TRP A 222 5.04 11.92 -0.62
C TRP A 222 6.24 12.56 -1.29
#